data_9d847e5ab1a60acd92c4a72d83e49333
#
_entry.id   9d847e5ab1a60acd92c4a72d83e49333
#
_cell.length_a   1.000
_cell.length_b   1.000
_cell.length_c   1.000
_cell.angle_alpha   90.00
_cell.angle_beta   90.00
_cell.angle_gamma   90.00
#
_symmetry.space_group_name_H-M   'P 1'
#
loop_
_entity.id
_entity.type
_entity.pdbx_description
1 polymer ?
#
loop_
_entity_poly.entity_id
_entity_poly.type
_entity_poly.pdbx_seq_one_letter_code
_entity_poly.pdbx_strand_id
1 'polypeptide(L)'
;MQFWPRARSSTETARIRHWPSNKEAKLLGFAGYKVGMSHVLITDNRQSSLTKGTEIFCPTTVIECPPLKAISIRFYKKFRDDSRLVSELYADSLDKELGRRINLPAKKGKEAADFDFVRLMCATQPKLTGFGKKRPEVFEVALGGNKEQQLAYTKEKLGKEIAIGEVF
;
A
#
# COMPACT_ATOMS: atom_id res chain seq x y z
N MET A 1 3.98 33.42 5.68
CA MET A 1 5.22 32.70 6.04
C MET A 1 5.25 31.39 5.27
N GLN A 2 6.43 30.95 4.78
CA GLN A 2 6.54 29.76 3.90
C GLN A 2 6.14 28.44 4.56
N PHE A 3 6.21 28.35 5.89
CA PHE A 3 5.98 27.09 6.63
C PHE A 3 4.81 27.17 7.62
N TRP A 4 4.12 28.27 7.70
CA TRP A 4 3.02 28.53 8.60
C TRP A 4 1.85 29.23 7.88
N PRO A 5 0.59 28.94 8.28
CA PRO A 5 0.16 27.86 9.18
C PRO A 5 0.33 26.49 8.52
N ARG A 6 0.67 25.48 9.32
CA ARG A 6 0.64 24.08 8.87
C ARG A 6 -0.80 23.61 8.80
N ALA A 7 -1.19 23.07 7.66
CA ALA A 7 -2.50 22.48 7.44
C ALA A 7 -2.44 20.96 7.50
N ARG A 8 -3.55 20.33 7.90
CA ARG A 8 -3.71 18.88 7.79
C ARG A 8 -3.89 18.50 6.32
N SER A 9 -3.39 17.33 5.94
CA SER A 9 -3.64 16.80 4.61
C SER A 9 -5.14 16.52 4.41
N SER A 10 -5.63 16.77 3.21
CA SER A 10 -7.01 16.44 2.81
C SER A 10 -7.23 14.93 2.65
N THR A 11 -6.14 14.16 2.49
CA THR A 11 -6.16 12.71 2.34
C THR A 11 -5.38 12.03 3.46
N GLU A 12 -5.88 10.91 3.94
CA GLU A 12 -5.23 10.13 5.00
C GLU A 12 -4.07 9.26 4.46
N THR A 13 -4.12 8.93 3.17
CA THR A 13 -3.09 8.13 2.49
C THR A 13 -2.03 9.00 1.85
N ALA A 14 -0.76 8.63 2.01
CA ALA A 14 0.35 9.33 1.37
C ALA A 14 0.38 9.08 -0.13
N ARG A 15 0.72 10.12 -0.91
CA ARG A 15 1.06 9.98 -2.33
C ARG A 15 2.56 9.73 -2.45
N ILE A 16 2.94 8.51 -2.74
CA ILE A 16 4.35 8.11 -2.89
C ILE A 16 4.76 8.32 -4.34
N ARG A 17 5.79 9.14 -4.57
CA ARG A 17 6.32 9.46 -5.90
C ARG A 17 7.48 8.55 -6.29
N HIS A 18 8.33 8.20 -5.34
CA HIS A 18 9.51 7.37 -5.54
C HIS A 18 9.38 6.08 -4.73
N TRP A 19 9.57 4.97 -5.39
CA TRP A 19 9.53 3.64 -4.81
C TRP A 19 10.91 3.01 -4.89
N PRO A 20 11.35 2.27 -3.87
CA PRO A 20 12.61 1.54 -3.93
C PRO A 20 12.56 0.46 -5.01
N SER A 21 13.70 0.16 -5.62
CA SER A 21 13.82 -0.99 -6.51
C SER A 21 14.03 -2.26 -5.67
N ASN A 22 13.25 -3.28 -5.92
CA ASN A 22 13.42 -4.61 -5.34
C ASN A 22 13.48 -5.64 -6.46
N LYS A 23 14.27 -6.70 -6.28
CA LYS A 23 14.38 -7.81 -7.24
C LYS A 23 13.20 -8.77 -7.14
N GLU A 24 12.60 -8.88 -5.97
CA GLU A 24 11.45 -9.76 -5.72
C GLU A 24 10.13 -9.09 -6.12
N ALA A 25 9.25 -9.87 -6.76
CA ALA A 25 7.91 -9.42 -7.11
C ALA A 25 7.00 -9.47 -5.88
N LYS A 26 7.06 -8.42 -5.06
CA LYS A 26 6.16 -8.22 -3.92
C LYS A 26 5.70 -6.78 -3.83
N LEU A 27 4.66 -6.52 -3.05
CA LEU A 27 4.24 -5.16 -2.75
C LEU A 27 5.35 -4.41 -2.00
N LEU A 28 5.56 -3.14 -2.33
CA LEU A 28 6.58 -2.30 -1.71
C LEU A 28 6.04 -1.44 -0.56
N GLY A 29 4.79 -1.64 -0.18
CA GLY A 29 4.18 -0.90 0.91
C GLY A 29 2.89 -1.52 1.39
N PHE A 30 2.52 -1.15 2.61
CA PHE A 30 1.30 -1.58 3.27
C PHE A 30 0.66 -0.40 4.00
N ALA A 31 -0.63 -0.48 4.32
CA ALA A 31 -1.32 0.52 5.12
C ALA A 31 -2.01 -0.14 6.32
N GLY A 32 -1.89 0.51 7.46
CA GLY A 32 -2.56 0.09 8.70
C GLY A 32 -3.13 1.29 9.43
N TYR A 33 -3.83 1.02 10.51
CA TYR A 33 -4.47 2.01 11.35
C TYR A 33 -3.68 2.19 12.64
N LYS A 34 -3.26 3.41 12.94
CA LYS A 34 -2.57 3.72 14.18
C LYS A 34 -3.56 3.59 15.35
N VAL A 35 -3.30 2.63 16.22
CA VAL A 35 -4.08 2.38 17.42
C VAL A 35 -3.63 3.28 18.57
N GLY A 36 -2.32 3.40 18.74
CA GLY A 36 -1.75 4.17 19.84
C GLY A 36 -0.23 4.11 19.86
N MET A 37 0.33 4.61 20.93
CA MET A 37 1.77 4.56 21.20
C MET A 37 2.01 3.87 22.51
N SER A 38 3.09 3.13 22.59
CA SER A 38 3.56 2.44 23.78
C SER A 38 5.09 2.48 23.81
N HIS A 39 5.69 1.74 24.71
CA HIS A 39 7.12 1.54 24.77
C HIS A 39 7.43 0.08 25.09
N VAL A 40 8.58 -0.37 24.64
CA VAL A 40 9.09 -1.71 24.90
C VAL A 40 10.52 -1.63 25.35
N LEU A 41 10.93 -2.59 26.16
CA LEU A 41 12.34 -2.81 26.49
C LEU A 41 12.91 -3.76 25.43
N ILE A 42 13.98 -3.36 24.78
CA ILE A 42 14.70 -4.16 23.80
C ILE A 42 16.17 -4.26 24.16
N THR A 43 16.77 -5.42 23.95
CA THR A 43 18.22 -5.58 24.03
C THR A 43 18.87 -5.00 22.80
N ASP A 44 19.77 -4.03 22.95
CA ASP A 44 20.44 -3.40 21.83
C ASP A 44 21.55 -4.29 21.26
N ASN A 45 21.28 -4.90 20.10
CA ASN A 45 22.22 -5.76 19.38
C ASN A 45 23.00 -5.06 18.26
N ARG A 46 22.86 -3.72 18.11
CA ARG A 46 23.56 -2.97 17.07
C ARG A 46 25.07 -2.96 17.32
N GLN A 47 25.85 -3.28 16.29
CA GLN A 47 27.31 -3.45 16.43
C GLN A 47 28.05 -2.18 16.84
N SER A 48 27.59 -1.00 16.40
CA SER A 48 28.22 0.31 16.63
C SER A 48 27.56 1.12 17.75
N SER A 49 26.71 0.51 18.56
CA SER A 49 26.02 1.21 19.64
C SER A 49 26.84 1.20 20.92
N LEU A 50 26.83 2.33 21.64
CA LEU A 50 27.42 2.45 22.98
C LEU A 50 26.63 1.63 24.02
N THR A 51 25.37 1.33 23.75
CA THR A 51 24.46 0.58 24.63
C THR A 51 24.35 -0.88 24.24
N LYS A 52 25.28 -1.41 23.43
CA LYS A 52 25.28 -2.79 22.98
C LYS A 52 25.23 -3.77 24.16
N GLY A 53 24.25 -4.68 24.13
CA GLY A 53 24.03 -5.70 25.15
C GLY A 53 23.23 -5.23 26.35
N THR A 54 22.86 -3.96 26.46
CA THR A 54 21.99 -3.44 27.52
C THR A 54 20.54 -3.35 27.04
N GLU A 55 19.62 -3.41 27.99
CA GLU A 55 18.21 -3.15 27.74
C GLU A 55 17.97 -1.65 27.61
N ILE A 56 17.39 -1.25 26.50
CA ILE A 56 17.05 0.14 26.22
C ILE A 56 15.54 0.31 26.08
N PHE A 57 15.06 1.46 26.54
CA PHE A 57 13.67 1.86 26.44
C PHE A 57 13.38 2.41 25.04
N CYS A 58 12.53 1.74 24.28
CA CYS A 58 12.21 2.11 22.92
C CYS A 58 10.74 2.51 22.79
N PRO A 59 10.42 3.77 22.40
CA PRO A 59 9.05 4.17 22.11
C PRO A 59 8.57 3.49 20.82
N THR A 60 7.37 2.94 20.84
CA THR A 60 6.76 2.20 19.73
C THR A 60 5.39 2.75 19.39
N THR A 61 5.04 2.66 18.11
CA THR A 61 3.69 2.93 17.62
C THR A 61 3.02 1.59 17.29
N VAL A 62 1.85 1.37 17.86
CA VAL A 62 1.03 0.18 17.57
C VAL A 62 0.15 0.48 16.35
N ILE A 63 0.28 -0.35 15.34
CA ILE A 63 -0.49 -0.23 14.08
C ILE A 63 -1.26 -1.52 13.87
N GLU A 64 -2.58 -1.42 13.76
CA GLU A 64 -3.45 -2.53 13.37
C GLU A 64 -3.47 -2.64 11.84
N CYS A 65 -3.11 -3.80 11.32
CA CYS A 65 -2.95 -4.04 9.90
C CYS A 65 -3.87 -5.16 9.41
N PRO A 66 -5.16 -4.87 9.21
CA PRO A 66 -6.04 -5.84 8.56
C PRO A 66 -5.54 -6.12 7.14
N PRO A 67 -5.83 -7.30 6.56
CA PRO A 67 -5.40 -7.62 5.21
C PRO A 67 -5.92 -6.58 4.22
N LEU A 68 -5.09 -6.22 3.24
CA LEU A 68 -5.47 -5.34 2.14
C LEU A 68 -6.17 -6.14 1.07
N LYS A 69 -7.19 -5.58 0.44
CA LYS A 69 -7.85 -6.18 -0.72
C LYS A 69 -7.36 -5.56 -2.02
N ALA A 70 -6.89 -6.40 -2.95
CA ALA A 70 -6.50 -5.96 -4.28
C ALA A 70 -7.75 -5.69 -5.14
N ILE A 71 -7.91 -4.44 -5.60
CA ILE A 71 -9.10 -4.00 -6.34
C ILE A 71 -8.87 -4.02 -7.83
N SER A 72 -7.77 -3.42 -8.27
CA SER A 72 -7.45 -3.29 -9.70
C SER A 72 -5.96 -3.25 -9.96
N ILE A 73 -5.60 -3.59 -11.18
CA ILE A 73 -4.25 -3.47 -11.74
C ILE A 73 -4.22 -2.25 -12.62
N ARG A 74 -3.28 -1.35 -12.41
CA ARG A 74 -3.06 -0.16 -13.21
C ARG A 74 -1.81 -0.32 -14.05
N PHE A 75 -1.96 -0.16 -15.37
CA PHE A 75 -0.90 -0.27 -16.36
C PHE A 75 -0.36 1.11 -16.68
N TYR A 76 0.94 1.30 -16.50
CA TYR A 76 1.63 2.56 -16.71
C TYR A 76 2.64 2.47 -17.83
N LYS A 77 2.72 3.52 -18.65
CA LYS A 77 3.77 3.73 -19.62
C LYS A 77 4.60 4.95 -19.24
N LYS A 78 5.92 4.80 -19.30
CA LYS A 78 6.86 5.90 -19.08
C LYS A 78 6.86 6.82 -20.30
N PHE A 79 6.85 8.11 -20.04
CA PHE A 79 6.93 9.12 -21.07
C PHE A 79 7.85 10.22 -20.60
N ARG A 80 9.10 10.21 -21.08
CA ARG A 80 10.19 11.06 -20.58
C ARG A 80 10.36 10.89 -19.06
N ASP A 81 10.20 11.95 -18.29
CA ASP A 81 10.35 11.97 -16.83
C ASP A 81 9.05 11.65 -16.07
N ASP A 82 7.96 11.42 -16.79
CA ASP A 82 6.63 11.14 -16.21
C ASP A 82 6.11 9.74 -16.57
N SER A 83 5.08 9.30 -15.88
CA SER A 83 4.39 8.04 -16.14
C SER A 83 2.90 8.29 -16.31
N ARG A 84 2.33 7.77 -17.41
CA ARG A 84 0.90 7.91 -17.71
C ARG A 84 0.18 6.58 -17.53
N LEU A 85 -1.01 6.64 -16.95
CA LEU A 85 -1.92 5.52 -16.87
C LEU A 85 -2.47 5.23 -18.26
N VAL A 86 -2.27 4.00 -18.76
CA VAL A 86 -2.75 3.54 -20.06
C VAL A 86 -4.09 2.83 -19.93
N SER A 87 -4.19 1.91 -18.96
CA SER A 87 -5.39 1.11 -18.73
C SER A 87 -5.48 0.67 -17.27
N GLU A 88 -6.68 0.26 -16.88
CA GLU A 88 -6.95 -0.30 -15.56
C GLU A 88 -7.83 -1.53 -15.71
N LEU A 89 -7.45 -2.63 -15.04
CA LEU A 89 -8.18 -3.89 -15.01
C LEU A 89 -8.70 -4.13 -13.60
N TYR A 90 -10.01 -4.19 -13.43
CA TYR A 90 -10.66 -4.42 -12.14
C TYR A 90 -10.87 -5.91 -11.84
N ALA A 91 -10.93 -6.25 -10.56
CA ALA A 91 -11.30 -7.58 -10.09
C ALA A 91 -12.76 -7.92 -10.44
N ASP A 92 -13.05 -9.21 -10.53
CA ASP A 92 -14.39 -9.72 -10.90
C ASP A 92 -15.45 -9.39 -9.84
N SER A 93 -15.07 -9.45 -8.57
CA SER A 93 -15.95 -9.12 -7.46
C SER A 93 -15.38 -7.96 -6.66
N LEU A 94 -16.11 -6.85 -6.61
CA LEU A 94 -15.78 -5.69 -5.79
C LEU A 94 -16.71 -5.61 -4.60
N ASP A 95 -16.15 -5.28 -3.44
CA ASP A 95 -16.96 -5.12 -2.22
C ASP A 95 -17.88 -3.91 -2.33
N LYS A 96 -19.12 -4.05 -1.89
CA LYS A 96 -20.11 -2.95 -1.85
C LYS A 96 -19.62 -1.74 -1.05
N GLU A 97 -18.78 -1.96 -0.05
CA GLU A 97 -18.21 -0.91 0.80
C GLU A 97 -17.28 0.04 0.03
N LEU A 98 -16.66 -0.43 -1.06
CA LEU A 98 -15.85 0.40 -1.96
C LEU A 98 -16.65 1.53 -2.59
N GLY A 99 -17.95 1.34 -2.80
CA GLY A 99 -18.85 2.37 -3.29
C GLY A 99 -18.96 3.61 -2.41
N ARG A 100 -18.51 3.51 -1.14
CA ARG A 100 -18.40 4.68 -0.23
C ARG A 100 -17.18 5.56 -0.52
N ARG A 101 -16.22 5.05 -1.29
CA ARG A 101 -14.97 5.74 -1.61
C ARG A 101 -14.84 6.09 -3.08
N ILE A 102 -15.16 5.14 -3.94
CA ILE A 102 -15.06 5.26 -5.40
C ILE A 102 -16.38 4.85 -6.06
N ASN A 103 -16.67 5.42 -7.20
CA ASN A 103 -17.75 4.93 -8.05
C ASN A 103 -17.33 3.58 -8.61
N LEU A 104 -18.11 2.54 -8.32
CA LEU A 104 -17.82 1.20 -8.81
C LEU A 104 -17.94 1.16 -10.35
N PRO A 105 -16.92 0.65 -11.04
CA PRO A 105 -16.93 0.62 -12.49
C PRO A 105 -17.98 -0.38 -13.00
N ALA A 106 -18.74 0.01 -14.01
CA ALA A 106 -19.70 -0.89 -14.69
C ALA A 106 -19.00 -1.94 -15.57
N LYS A 107 -17.75 -1.68 -16.00
CA LYS A 107 -16.95 -2.56 -16.86
C LYS A 107 -15.64 -2.89 -16.19
N LYS A 108 -15.16 -4.12 -16.36
CA LYS A 108 -13.90 -4.60 -15.76
C LYS A 108 -12.64 -3.89 -16.28
N GLY A 109 -12.73 -3.18 -17.38
CA GLY A 109 -11.57 -2.62 -18.07
C GLY A 109 -10.88 -3.64 -18.97
N LYS A 110 -9.73 -3.26 -19.50
CA LYS A 110 -8.95 -4.11 -20.41
C LYS A 110 -7.47 -4.11 -19.98
N GLU A 111 -6.82 -5.25 -20.20
CA GLU A 111 -5.36 -5.33 -20.08
C GLU A 111 -4.70 -4.50 -21.19
N ALA A 112 -3.66 -3.73 -20.84
CA ALA A 112 -2.90 -2.99 -21.84
C ALA A 112 -1.89 -3.93 -22.53
N ALA A 113 -1.77 -3.86 -23.84
CA ALA A 113 -0.76 -4.59 -24.59
C ALA A 113 0.63 -3.94 -24.42
N ASP A 114 0.67 -2.59 -24.39
CA ASP A 114 1.91 -1.80 -24.31
C ASP A 114 1.94 -1.02 -23.00
N PHE A 115 2.78 -1.46 -22.05
CA PHE A 115 3.04 -0.84 -20.76
C PHE A 115 4.47 -1.14 -20.30
N ASP A 116 4.99 -0.34 -19.39
CA ASP A 116 6.34 -0.51 -18.83
C ASP A 116 6.35 -1.13 -17.44
N PHE A 117 5.39 -0.77 -16.61
CA PHE A 117 5.24 -1.29 -15.26
C PHE A 117 3.77 -1.29 -14.82
N VAL A 118 3.47 -2.05 -13.78
CA VAL A 118 2.14 -2.11 -13.18
C VAL A 118 2.17 -1.65 -11.74
N ARG A 119 1.03 -1.13 -11.27
CA ARG A 119 0.78 -0.88 -9.84
C ARG A 119 -0.50 -1.56 -9.44
N LEU A 120 -0.55 -2.00 -8.19
CA LEU A 120 -1.75 -2.59 -7.62
C LEU A 120 -2.53 -1.53 -6.86
N MET A 121 -3.82 -1.41 -7.17
CA MET A 121 -4.74 -0.61 -6.38
C MET A 121 -5.28 -1.45 -5.24
N CYS A 122 -5.00 -1.02 -4.02
CA CYS A 122 -5.40 -1.72 -2.81
C CYS A 122 -6.45 -0.92 -2.03
N ALA A 123 -7.35 -1.62 -1.37
CA ALA A 123 -8.27 -1.07 -0.38
C ALA A 123 -7.98 -1.62 1.00
N THR A 124 -8.11 -0.76 2.00
CA THR A 124 -8.15 -1.20 3.39
C THR A 124 -9.50 -1.82 3.73
N GLN A 125 -9.53 -2.68 4.73
CA GLN A 125 -10.75 -3.34 5.22
C GLN A 125 -11.09 -2.90 6.66
N PRO A 126 -11.62 -1.67 6.88
CA PRO A 126 -11.89 -1.18 8.23
C PRO A 126 -12.93 -2.00 8.98
N LYS A 127 -13.76 -2.75 8.29
CA LYS A 127 -14.75 -3.66 8.92
C LYS A 127 -14.14 -4.77 9.76
N LEU A 128 -12.86 -5.12 9.49
CA LEU A 128 -12.13 -6.15 10.24
C LEU A 128 -11.45 -5.59 11.49
N THR A 129 -11.57 -4.28 11.74
CA THR A 129 -11.00 -3.59 12.91
C THR A 129 -12.11 -3.23 13.90
N GLY A 130 -11.75 -2.99 15.16
CA GLY A 130 -12.70 -2.70 16.24
C GLY A 130 -13.26 -1.27 16.27
N PHE A 131 -12.86 -0.37 15.35
CA PHE A 131 -13.32 1.02 15.35
C PHE A 131 -14.43 1.30 14.32
N GLY A 132 -15.19 2.38 14.50
CA GLY A 132 -16.41 2.68 13.75
C GLY A 132 -16.24 3.18 12.30
N LYS A 133 -15.05 3.17 11.72
CA LYS A 133 -14.83 3.58 10.33
C LYS A 133 -15.46 2.57 9.37
N LYS A 134 -16.35 3.04 8.49
CA LYS A 134 -17.01 2.20 7.48
C LYS A 134 -16.49 2.44 6.06
N ARG A 135 -15.80 3.57 5.82
CA ARG A 135 -15.27 3.96 4.52
C ARG A 135 -13.85 3.42 4.35
N PRO A 136 -13.59 2.54 3.36
CA PRO A 136 -12.23 2.08 3.08
C PRO A 136 -11.37 3.21 2.52
N GLU A 137 -10.06 3.12 2.73
CA GLU A 137 -9.08 3.92 2.00
C GLU A 137 -8.59 3.15 0.79
N VAL A 138 -8.46 3.86 -0.33
CA VAL A 138 -8.00 3.30 -1.61
C VAL A 138 -6.74 4.02 -2.02
N PHE A 139 -5.70 3.26 -2.33
CA PHE A 139 -4.38 3.79 -2.68
C PHE A 139 -3.62 2.83 -3.59
N GLU A 140 -2.65 3.37 -4.29
CA GLU A 140 -1.77 2.61 -5.17
C GLU A 140 -0.53 2.15 -4.43
N VAL A 141 -0.11 0.91 -4.71
CA VAL A 141 1.15 0.35 -4.24
C VAL A 141 1.97 -0.12 -5.44
N ALA A 142 3.24 0.25 -5.47
CA ALA A 142 4.17 -0.27 -6.47
C ALA A 142 4.61 -1.69 -6.11
N LEU A 143 5.12 -2.39 -7.11
CA LEU A 143 5.66 -3.74 -6.99
C LEU A 143 7.15 -3.74 -7.30
N GLY A 144 7.86 -4.65 -6.65
CA GLY A 144 9.22 -5.02 -7.03
C GLY A 144 9.24 -5.97 -8.23
N GLY A 145 10.44 -6.37 -8.64
CA GLY A 145 10.63 -7.33 -9.72
C GLY A 145 10.53 -6.73 -11.13
N ASN A 146 10.67 -7.61 -12.10
CA ASN A 146 10.59 -7.26 -13.52
C ASN A 146 9.12 -7.16 -13.98
N LYS A 147 8.88 -6.52 -15.13
CA LYS A 147 7.57 -6.32 -15.75
C LYS A 147 6.70 -7.58 -15.79
N GLU A 148 7.26 -8.70 -16.22
CA GLU A 148 6.54 -9.99 -16.33
C GLU A 148 6.18 -10.55 -14.96
N GLN A 149 7.11 -10.49 -14.01
CA GLN A 149 6.91 -10.92 -12.63
C GLN A 149 5.86 -10.07 -11.92
N GLN A 150 5.89 -8.73 -12.13
CA GLN A 150 4.88 -7.82 -11.61
C GLN A 150 3.49 -8.19 -12.14
N LEU A 151 3.38 -8.48 -13.44
CA LEU A 151 2.10 -8.85 -14.05
C LEU A 151 1.58 -10.19 -13.52
N ALA A 152 2.45 -11.19 -13.42
CA ALA A 152 2.09 -12.50 -12.88
C ALA A 152 1.59 -12.39 -11.43
N TYR A 153 2.34 -11.68 -10.57
CA TYR A 153 1.98 -11.46 -9.17
C TYR A 153 0.64 -10.70 -9.04
N THR A 154 0.45 -9.64 -9.83
CA THR A 154 -0.80 -8.86 -9.75
C THR A 154 -2.02 -9.62 -10.22
N LYS A 155 -1.88 -10.45 -11.27
CA LYS A 155 -2.97 -11.34 -11.73
C LYS A 155 -3.33 -12.39 -10.68
N GLU A 156 -2.34 -12.96 -10.01
CA GLU A 156 -2.57 -13.92 -8.93
C GLU A 156 -3.30 -13.30 -7.74
N LYS A 157 -2.92 -12.09 -7.34
CA LYS A 157 -3.46 -11.38 -6.16
C LYS A 157 -4.73 -10.58 -6.44
N LEU A 158 -5.10 -10.37 -7.70
CA LEU A 158 -6.28 -9.57 -8.05
C LEU A 158 -7.56 -10.15 -7.41
N GLY A 159 -8.29 -9.32 -6.68
CA GLY A 159 -9.49 -9.70 -5.95
C GLY A 159 -9.27 -10.48 -4.65
N LYS A 160 -8.01 -10.83 -4.33
CA LYS A 160 -7.65 -11.55 -3.10
C LYS A 160 -7.22 -10.59 -2.00
N GLU A 161 -7.14 -11.11 -0.80
CA GLU A 161 -6.60 -10.44 0.37
C GLU A 161 -5.09 -10.64 0.45
N ILE A 162 -4.38 -9.61 0.90
CA ILE A 162 -2.93 -9.61 1.05
C ILE A 162 -2.62 -9.30 2.51
N ALA A 163 -2.00 -10.24 3.20
CA ALA A 163 -1.60 -10.09 4.59
C ALA A 163 -0.27 -9.31 4.70
N ILE A 164 -0.04 -8.67 5.84
CA ILE A 164 1.19 -7.91 6.10
C ILE A 164 2.45 -8.80 6.02
N GLY A 165 2.38 -10.06 6.47
CA GLY A 165 3.50 -11.01 6.42
C GLY A 165 3.92 -11.45 5.00
N GLU A 166 3.12 -11.12 3.96
CA GLU A 166 3.49 -11.33 2.56
C GLU A 166 4.32 -10.17 1.98
N VAL A 167 4.35 -9.05 2.71
CA VAL A 167 5.01 -7.81 2.25
C VAL A 167 6.32 -7.57 3.00
N PHE A 168 6.35 -7.88 4.32
CA PHE A 168 7.50 -7.67 5.21
C PHE A 168 8.02 -8.95 5.81
#